data_9165c54a498dc5a577351b17a36a3d7e
#
_entry.id   9165c54a498dc5a577351b17a36a3d7e
#
_cell.length_a   1.000
_cell.length_b   1.000
_cell.length_c   1.000
_cell.angle_alpha   90.00
_cell.angle_beta   90.00
_cell.angle_gamma   90.00
#
_symmetry.space_group_name_H-M   'P 1'
#
loop_
_entity.id
_entity.type
_entity.pdbx_description
1 polymer ?
#
loop_
_entity_poly.entity_id
_entity_poly.type
_entity_poly.pdbx_seq_one_letter_code
_entity_poly.pdbx_strand_id
1 'polypeptide(L)'
;MLNITGKQIAIVEDDAASLKYYETLLRETGAEVYVYRNGKEFVDAITVGRAHFDLVFMDFLVPLVNGIECTRAFRQVNRSAPVILITAYYSEQTKNEAYIAGCTEYNLKPVFPDKIQMIIEKYLAPRPAYQAYD
;
A
#
# COMPACT_ATOMS: atom_id res chain seq x y z
N MET A 1 -8.61 16.53 -6.96
CA MET A 1 -8.14 15.20 -6.50
C MET A 1 -9.19 14.15 -6.81
N LEU A 2 -8.75 12.98 -7.19
CA LEU A 2 -9.65 11.86 -7.48
C LEU A 2 -10.51 11.50 -6.26
N ASN A 3 -11.79 11.27 -6.47
CA ASN A 3 -12.70 10.82 -5.42
C ASN A 3 -12.74 9.30 -5.40
N ILE A 4 -12.26 8.71 -4.31
CA ILE A 4 -12.26 7.27 -4.08
C ILE A 4 -12.98 6.92 -2.77
N THR A 5 -14.07 7.63 -2.50
CA THR A 5 -14.90 7.37 -1.32
C THR A 5 -15.31 5.89 -1.26
N GLY A 6 -15.20 5.30 -0.09
CA GLY A 6 -15.51 3.88 0.12
C GLY A 6 -14.34 2.93 -0.09
N LYS A 7 -13.25 3.39 -0.70
CA LYS A 7 -12.03 2.56 -0.82
C LYS A 7 -11.28 2.54 0.49
N GLN A 8 -10.68 1.40 0.81
CA GLN A 8 -9.91 1.18 2.03
C GLN A 8 -8.43 1.05 1.69
N ILE A 9 -7.62 1.94 2.26
CA ILE A 9 -6.17 1.98 2.04
C ILE A 9 -5.46 1.69 3.35
N ALA A 10 -4.56 0.71 3.34
CA ALA A 10 -3.68 0.45 4.47
C ALA A 10 -2.33 1.12 4.23
N ILE A 11 -1.76 1.67 5.29
CA ILE A 11 -0.41 2.23 5.28
C ILE A 11 0.38 1.58 6.41
N VAL A 12 1.48 0.91 6.06
CA VAL A 12 2.39 0.27 7.02
C VAL A 12 3.68 1.08 7.01
N GLU A 13 3.85 1.93 8.01
CA GLU A 13 4.92 2.91 8.07
C GLU A 13 5.10 3.39 9.52
N ASP A 14 6.32 3.47 10.00
CA ASP A 14 6.60 3.93 11.36
C ASP A 14 7.10 5.39 11.44
N ASP A 15 7.51 5.97 10.32
CA ASP A 15 8.02 7.34 10.29
C ASP A 15 6.88 8.35 10.34
N ALA A 16 6.89 9.20 11.36
CA ALA A 16 5.81 10.18 11.58
C ALA A 16 5.67 11.17 10.42
N ALA A 17 6.79 11.60 9.84
CA ALA A 17 6.75 12.54 8.72
C ALA A 17 6.15 11.89 7.47
N SER A 18 6.51 10.65 7.19
CA SER A 18 5.93 9.90 6.07
C SER A 18 4.43 9.67 6.27
N LEU A 19 4.01 9.34 7.49
CA LEU A 19 2.58 9.17 7.79
C LEU A 19 1.80 10.45 7.56
N LYS A 20 2.33 11.58 8.02
CA LYS A 20 1.70 12.88 7.79
C LYS A 20 1.57 13.19 6.31
N TYR A 21 2.58 12.86 5.55
CA TYR A 21 2.59 13.04 4.10
C TYR A 21 1.46 12.27 3.43
N TYR A 22 1.32 10.98 3.74
CA TYR A 22 0.22 10.16 3.21
C TYR A 22 -1.14 10.70 3.64
N GLU A 23 -1.29 11.02 4.92
CA GLU A 23 -2.55 11.54 5.43
C GLU A 23 -2.97 12.81 4.71
N THR A 24 -2.03 13.72 4.49
CA THR A 24 -2.28 14.97 3.78
C THR A 24 -2.73 14.72 2.35
N LEU A 25 -2.03 13.84 1.62
CA LEU A 25 -2.36 13.55 0.23
C LEU A 25 -3.68 12.79 0.08
N LEU A 26 -4.02 11.92 1.02
CA LEU A 26 -5.20 11.08 0.91
C LEU A 26 -6.46 11.68 1.50
N ARG A 27 -6.33 12.75 2.32
CA ARG A 27 -7.45 13.34 3.05
C ARG A 27 -8.63 13.71 2.17
N GLU A 28 -8.36 14.33 1.01
CA GLU A 28 -9.39 14.84 0.14
C GLU A 28 -9.96 13.79 -0.82
N THR A 29 -9.39 12.60 -0.83
CA THR A 29 -9.84 11.54 -1.74
C THR A 29 -11.12 10.85 -1.26
N GLY A 30 -11.44 10.97 0.03
CA GLY A 30 -12.57 10.27 0.64
C GLY A 30 -12.28 8.84 1.04
N ALA A 31 -11.08 8.34 0.79
CA ALA A 31 -10.72 6.97 1.17
C ALA A 31 -10.66 6.81 2.69
N GLU A 32 -10.99 5.60 3.15
CA GLU A 32 -10.76 5.20 4.53
C GLU A 32 -9.31 4.74 4.65
N VAL A 33 -8.55 5.35 5.57
CA VAL A 33 -7.12 5.09 5.74
C VAL A 33 -6.87 4.40 7.07
N TYR A 34 -6.18 3.27 7.03
CA TYR A 34 -5.81 2.46 8.19
C TYR A 34 -4.30 2.45 8.32
N VAL A 35 -3.78 2.93 9.46
CA VAL A 35 -2.34 3.08 9.69
C VAL A 35 -1.84 2.03 10.65
N TYR A 36 -0.77 1.35 10.26
CA TYR A 36 -0.06 0.37 11.08
C TYR A 36 1.38 0.82 11.22
N ARG A 37 1.83 1.04 12.45
CA ARG A 37 3.15 1.63 12.71
C ARG A 37 4.27 0.61 12.77
N ASN A 38 3.92 -0.68 12.72
CA ASN A 38 4.90 -1.75 12.62
C ASN A 38 4.27 -2.94 11.89
N GLY A 39 5.13 -3.85 11.45
CA GLY A 39 4.65 -5.00 10.67
C GLY A 39 3.81 -5.98 11.48
N LYS A 40 4.07 -6.09 12.79
CA LYS A 40 3.31 -7.00 13.64
C LYS A 40 1.85 -6.55 13.76
N GLU A 41 1.61 -5.25 13.94
CA GLU A 41 0.25 -4.72 13.99
C GLU A 41 -0.51 -5.03 12.70
N PHE A 42 0.15 -4.88 11.54
CA PHE A 42 -0.47 -5.20 10.27
C PHE A 42 -0.80 -6.67 10.16
N VAL A 43 0.16 -7.55 10.47
CA VAL A 43 -0.06 -9.00 10.39
C VAL A 43 -1.16 -9.44 11.37
N ASP A 44 -1.16 -8.89 12.58
CA ASP A 44 -2.23 -9.19 13.56
C ASP A 44 -3.60 -8.76 13.03
N ALA A 45 -3.69 -7.59 12.41
CA ALA A 45 -4.96 -7.10 11.86
C ALA A 45 -5.49 -8.01 10.76
N ILE A 46 -4.65 -8.40 9.80
CA ILE A 46 -5.10 -9.25 8.70
C ILE A 46 -5.43 -10.67 9.17
N THR A 47 -4.78 -11.13 10.22
CA THR A 47 -5.04 -12.44 10.80
C THR A 47 -6.44 -12.53 11.43
N VAL A 48 -6.93 -11.44 12.01
CA VAL A 48 -8.28 -11.38 12.59
C VAL A 48 -9.35 -10.91 11.61
N GLY A 49 -9.06 -10.93 10.31
CA GLY A 49 -10.05 -10.69 9.26
C GLY A 49 -10.09 -9.27 8.70
N ARG A 50 -9.16 -8.39 9.08
CA ARG A 50 -9.09 -7.04 8.52
C ARG A 50 -8.17 -6.99 7.30
N ALA A 51 -8.54 -7.74 6.25
CA ALA A 51 -7.71 -7.91 5.06
C ALA A 51 -8.38 -7.36 3.80
N HIS A 52 -9.47 -6.61 3.91
CA HIS A 52 -10.25 -6.11 2.78
C HIS A 52 -9.76 -4.74 2.31
N PHE A 53 -8.45 -4.60 2.18
CA PHE A 53 -7.89 -3.36 1.65
C PHE A 53 -7.93 -3.37 0.13
N ASP A 54 -8.18 -2.20 -0.44
CA ASP A 54 -8.15 -2.00 -1.89
C ASP A 54 -6.75 -1.63 -2.38
N LEU A 55 -5.90 -1.15 -1.48
CA LEU A 55 -4.54 -0.73 -1.78
C LEU A 55 -3.74 -0.73 -0.48
N VAL A 56 -2.48 -1.18 -0.54
CA VAL A 56 -1.56 -1.14 0.60
C VAL A 56 -0.31 -0.40 0.21
N PHE A 57 0.02 0.65 0.97
CA PHE A 57 1.34 1.29 0.94
C PHE A 57 2.20 0.66 2.03
N MET A 58 3.36 0.13 1.67
CA MET A 58 4.18 -0.69 2.54
C MET A 58 5.63 -0.20 2.53
N ASP A 59 6.17 0.14 3.71
CA ASP A 59 7.62 0.33 3.84
C ASP A 59 8.27 -1.02 4.14
N PHE A 60 9.46 -1.26 3.57
CA PHE A 60 10.23 -2.46 3.87
C PHE A 60 10.76 -2.45 5.30
N LEU A 61 11.33 -1.31 5.71
CA LEU A 61 12.03 -1.19 7.00
C LEU A 61 11.08 -0.77 8.13
N VAL A 62 10.04 -1.55 8.37
CA VAL A 62 9.17 -1.35 9.54
C VAL A 62 9.57 -2.30 10.66
N PRO A 63 9.37 -1.90 11.94
CA PRO A 63 9.76 -2.74 13.06
C PRO A 63 8.99 -4.04 13.17
N LEU A 64 9.59 -5.00 13.84
CA LEU A 64 9.05 -6.29 14.27
C LEU A 64 8.87 -7.29 13.13
N VAL A 65 8.12 -6.95 12.08
CA VAL A 65 7.96 -7.76 10.88
C VAL A 65 8.20 -6.83 9.70
N ASN A 66 9.18 -7.13 8.85
CA ASN A 66 9.50 -6.24 7.72
C ASN A 66 8.42 -6.27 6.64
N GLY A 67 8.48 -5.29 5.73
CA GLY A 67 7.44 -5.11 4.72
C GLY A 67 7.34 -6.28 3.72
N ILE A 68 8.41 -7.00 3.46
CA ILE A 68 8.36 -8.18 2.59
C ILE A 68 7.60 -9.31 3.27
N GLU A 69 7.88 -9.56 4.55
CA GLU A 69 7.14 -10.57 5.31
C GLU A 69 5.69 -10.18 5.50
N CYS A 70 5.40 -8.90 5.70
CA CYS A 70 4.03 -8.38 5.73
C CYS A 70 3.31 -8.65 4.42
N THR A 71 3.97 -8.42 3.30
CA THR A 71 3.42 -8.66 1.97
C THR A 71 3.11 -10.14 1.77
N ARG A 72 4.05 -11.00 2.17
CA ARG A 72 3.86 -12.45 2.06
C ARG A 72 2.65 -12.91 2.89
N ALA A 73 2.52 -12.41 4.11
CA ALA A 73 1.38 -12.74 4.98
C ALA A 73 0.07 -12.22 4.39
N PHE A 74 0.07 -10.99 3.86
CA PHE A 74 -1.11 -10.39 3.26
C PHE A 74 -1.60 -11.20 2.05
N ARG A 75 -0.68 -11.68 1.22
CA ARG A 75 -1.04 -12.50 0.05
C ARG A 75 -1.68 -13.83 0.41
N GLN A 76 -1.52 -14.32 1.62
CA GLN A 76 -2.22 -15.52 2.08
C GLN A 76 -3.72 -15.28 2.23
N VAL A 77 -4.14 -14.04 2.47
CA VAL A 77 -5.54 -13.70 2.75
C VAL A 77 -6.14 -12.74 1.72
N ASN A 78 -5.31 -12.10 0.90
CA ASN A 78 -5.77 -11.17 -0.14
C ASN A 78 -4.79 -11.22 -1.32
N ARG A 79 -5.23 -11.81 -2.44
CA ARG A 79 -4.36 -12.01 -3.61
C ARG A 79 -4.44 -10.90 -4.64
N SER A 80 -5.45 -10.04 -4.54
CA SER A 80 -5.75 -9.09 -5.61
C SER A 80 -5.38 -7.65 -5.31
N ALA A 81 -5.41 -7.22 -4.05
CA ALA A 81 -5.14 -5.83 -3.73
C ALA A 81 -3.69 -5.45 -4.07
N PRO A 82 -3.46 -4.31 -4.74
CA PRO A 82 -2.11 -3.86 -5.00
C PRO A 82 -1.35 -3.58 -3.71
N VAL A 83 -0.11 -4.05 -3.64
CA VAL A 83 0.83 -3.73 -2.56
C VAL A 83 1.94 -2.89 -3.17
N ILE A 84 2.00 -1.64 -2.79
CA ILE A 84 2.95 -0.67 -3.28
C ILE A 84 4.04 -0.48 -2.24
N LEU A 85 5.21 -1.06 -2.49
CA LEU A 85 6.35 -0.87 -1.61
C LEU A 85 6.96 0.50 -1.88
N ILE A 86 7.16 1.28 -0.83
CA ILE A 86 7.80 2.60 -0.90
C ILE A 86 8.80 2.66 0.25
N THR A 87 10.07 2.60 -0.06
CA THR A 87 11.12 2.49 0.95
C THR A 87 12.37 3.28 0.55
N ALA A 88 13.15 3.69 1.55
CA ALA A 88 14.46 4.29 1.30
C ALA A 88 15.54 3.24 1.00
N TYR A 89 15.24 1.97 1.24
CA TYR A 89 16.19 0.87 1.06
C TYR A 89 16.09 0.28 -0.34
N TYR A 90 17.24 0.11 -0.99
CA TYR A 90 17.28 -0.55 -2.30
C TYR A 90 18.44 -1.55 -2.38
N SER A 91 18.11 -2.74 -2.87
CA SER A 91 19.06 -3.67 -3.47
C SER A 91 18.29 -4.52 -4.49
N GLU A 92 18.99 -5.04 -5.51
CA GLU A 92 18.35 -5.92 -6.49
C GLU A 92 17.77 -7.16 -5.81
N GLN A 93 18.48 -7.69 -4.84
CA GLN A 93 18.02 -8.87 -4.09
C GLN A 93 16.71 -8.57 -3.35
N THR A 94 16.66 -7.46 -2.62
CA THR A 94 15.46 -7.08 -1.86
C THR A 94 14.28 -6.82 -2.78
N LYS A 95 14.52 -6.14 -3.91
CA LYS A 95 13.49 -5.89 -4.90
C LYS A 95 12.92 -7.21 -5.45
N ASN A 96 13.79 -8.15 -5.80
CA ASN A 96 13.37 -9.46 -6.31
C ASN A 96 12.58 -10.22 -5.25
N GLU A 97 13.03 -10.21 -4.01
CA GLU A 97 12.32 -10.86 -2.91
C GLU A 97 10.94 -10.25 -2.67
N ALA A 98 10.82 -8.92 -2.80
CA ALA A 98 9.55 -8.23 -2.67
C ALA A 98 8.54 -8.67 -3.75
N TYR A 99 8.98 -8.76 -5.00
CA TYR A 99 8.12 -9.23 -6.07
C TYR A 99 7.74 -10.70 -5.90
N ILE A 100 8.67 -11.54 -5.48
CA ILE A 100 8.37 -12.95 -5.18
C ILE A 100 7.33 -13.05 -4.06
N ALA A 101 7.43 -12.19 -3.06
CA ALA A 101 6.47 -12.15 -1.96
C ALA A 101 5.08 -11.67 -2.39
N GLY A 102 4.99 -10.99 -3.54
CA GLY A 102 3.73 -10.56 -4.12
C GLY A 102 3.49 -9.06 -4.16
N CYS A 103 4.53 -8.23 -3.99
CA CYS A 103 4.32 -6.78 -4.15
C CYS A 103 4.03 -6.46 -5.61
N THR A 104 3.29 -5.39 -5.83
CA THR A 104 2.88 -4.95 -7.16
C THR A 104 3.88 -3.97 -7.76
N GLU A 105 4.41 -3.07 -6.95
CA GLU A 105 5.44 -2.10 -7.34
C GLU A 105 6.44 -1.91 -6.22
N TYR A 106 7.69 -1.64 -6.58
CA TYR A 106 8.76 -1.31 -5.65
C TYR A 106 9.28 0.07 -5.99
N ASN A 107 9.09 1.04 -5.09
CA ASN A 107 9.44 2.45 -5.31
C ASN A 107 10.42 2.92 -4.25
N LEU A 108 11.39 3.75 -4.66
CA LEU A 108 12.33 4.37 -3.73
C LEU A 108 11.81 5.72 -3.24
N LYS A 109 11.99 5.98 -1.95
CA LYS A 109 11.77 7.32 -1.40
C LYS A 109 12.86 8.28 -1.91
N PRO A 110 12.52 9.56 -2.12
CA PRO A 110 11.22 10.19 -1.89
C PRO A 110 10.26 9.91 -3.04
N VAL A 111 8.98 9.80 -2.71
CA VAL A 111 7.91 9.65 -3.71
C VAL A 111 7.08 10.94 -3.69
N PHE A 112 7.03 11.63 -4.83
CA PHE A 112 6.37 12.91 -4.93
C PHE A 112 4.85 12.78 -5.09
N PRO A 113 4.08 13.85 -4.80
CA PRO A 113 2.62 13.79 -4.88
C PRO A 113 2.07 13.27 -6.20
N ASP A 114 2.69 13.66 -7.33
CA ASP A 114 2.25 13.19 -8.64
C ASP A 114 2.33 11.67 -8.77
N LYS A 115 3.36 11.06 -8.18
CA LYS A 115 3.52 9.60 -8.23
C LYS A 115 2.46 8.91 -7.37
N ILE A 116 2.16 9.44 -6.20
CA ILE A 116 1.08 8.91 -5.34
C ILE A 116 -0.25 9.01 -6.09
N GLN A 117 -0.52 10.14 -6.72
CA GLN A 117 -1.75 10.33 -7.50
C GLN A 117 -1.84 9.34 -8.66
N MET A 118 -0.72 9.12 -9.38
CA MET A 118 -0.68 8.13 -10.46
C MET A 118 -1.01 6.72 -9.96
N ILE A 119 -0.47 6.35 -8.82
CA ILE A 119 -0.74 5.04 -8.20
C ILE A 119 -2.22 4.90 -7.88
N ILE A 120 -2.80 5.91 -7.25
CA ILE A 120 -4.21 5.90 -6.88
C ILE A 120 -5.09 5.79 -8.13
N GLU A 121 -4.80 6.59 -9.15
CA GLU A 121 -5.56 6.54 -10.40
C GLU A 121 -5.43 5.18 -11.09
N LYS A 122 -4.22 4.64 -11.13
CA LYS A 122 -3.96 3.36 -11.80
C LYS A 122 -4.72 2.21 -11.17
N TYR A 123 -4.79 2.16 -9.85
CA TYR A 123 -5.31 0.99 -9.15
C TYR A 123 -6.71 1.18 -8.56
N LEU A 124 -7.13 2.39 -8.28
CA LEU A 124 -8.38 2.66 -7.57
C LEU A 124 -9.40 3.46 -8.36
N ALA A 125 -9.01 4.09 -9.47
CA ALA A 125 -9.95 4.87 -10.27
C ALA A 125 -11.04 3.96 -10.85
N PRO A 126 -12.31 4.38 -10.85
CA PRO A 126 -13.37 3.61 -11.50
C PRO A 126 -13.08 3.50 -12.99
N ARG A 127 -13.35 2.31 -13.57
CA ARG A 127 -13.23 2.13 -15.01
C ARG A 127 -14.37 2.88 -15.71
N PRO A 128 -14.07 3.52 -16.85
CA PRO A 128 -15.16 4.06 -17.68
C PRO A 128 -16.12 2.96 -18.12
N ALA A 129 -17.42 3.29 -18.20
CA ALA A 129 -18.46 2.32 -18.47
C ALA A 129 -18.26 1.56 -19.79
N TYR A 130 -17.74 2.22 -20.83
CA TYR A 130 -17.51 1.58 -22.13
C TYR A 130 -16.45 0.47 -22.09
N GLN A 131 -15.55 0.47 -21.11
CA GLN A 131 -14.54 -0.56 -20.98
C GLN A 131 -15.11 -1.89 -20.48
N ALA A 132 -16.33 -1.86 -19.96
CA ALA A 132 -16.99 -3.09 -19.52
C ALA A 132 -17.30 -4.07 -20.67
N TYR A 133 -17.23 -3.59 -21.90
CA TYR A 133 -17.53 -4.40 -23.08
C TYR A 133 -16.30 -4.94 -23.79
N ASP A 134 -15.14 -4.60 -23.31
CA ASP A 134 -13.87 -5.10 -23.87
C ASP A 134 -13.55 -6.53 -23.36
#